data_e32a8d5d7c0d127889ea7ab255b5c952
#
_entry.id   e32a8d5d7c0d127889ea7ab255b5c952
#
_cell.length_a   1.000
_cell.length_b   1.000
_cell.length_c   1.000
_cell.angle_alpha   90.00
_cell.angle_beta   90.00
_cell.angle_gamma   90.00
#
_symmetry.space_group_name_H-M   'P 1'
#
loop_
_entity.id
_entity.type
_entity.pdbx_description
1 polymer ?
#
loop_
_entity_poly.entity_id
_entity_poly.type
_entity_poly.pdbx_seq_one_letter_code
_entity_poly.pdbx_strand_id
1 'polypeptide(L)'
;MVTQRKDFSEKEIEAVWEKATKQPNNTPDVFRKDYAGAWIRREDYGKRDMPYGWEIDHLKPLAKDGTHDFDNLYPVHWRNNESKGDDYPRWKTVLSSEENRNVESEKKWKVDE
;
A
#
# COMPACT_ATOMS: atom_id res chain seq x y z
N MET A 1 11.23 -12.16 -13.48
CA MET A 1 10.75 -12.01 -12.92
C MET A 1 10.62 -12.19 -11.82
N VAL A 2 10.43 -12.06 -11.21
CA VAL A 2 10.35 -12.26 -10.23
C VAL A 2 9.49 -12.37 -9.55
N THR A 3 9.41 -12.89 -8.83
CA THR A 3 8.47 -13.04 -8.22
C THR A 3 8.53 -12.99 -6.94
N GLN A 4 8.47 -11.98 -6.39
CA GLN A 4 8.38 -11.80 -5.02
C GLN A 4 6.98 -11.78 -4.55
N ARG A 5 6.05 -11.93 -5.44
CA ARG A 5 4.66 -11.86 -5.07
C ARG A 5 4.25 -13.15 -4.41
N LYS A 6 3.48 -13.02 -3.38
CA LYS A 6 2.80 -14.11 -2.73
C LYS A 6 1.32 -13.98 -3.01
N ASP A 7 0.65 -15.09 -3.23
CA ASP A 7 -0.81 -15.08 -3.33
C ASP A 7 -1.38 -15.05 -1.92
N PHE A 8 -2.03 -13.96 -1.58
CA PHE A 8 -2.60 -13.78 -0.25
C PHE A 8 -4.02 -14.31 -0.20
N SER A 9 -4.37 -14.95 0.91
CA SER A 9 -5.75 -15.40 1.14
C SER A 9 -6.64 -14.20 1.42
N GLU A 10 -7.97 -14.40 1.28
CA GLU A 10 -8.93 -13.36 1.61
C GLU A 10 -8.74 -12.88 3.05
N LYS A 11 -8.45 -13.80 3.94
CA LYS A 11 -8.26 -13.47 5.35
C LYS A 11 -7.03 -12.61 5.56
N GLU A 12 -5.96 -12.91 4.83
CA GLU A 12 -4.74 -12.09 4.90
C GLU A 12 -4.98 -10.70 4.31
N ILE A 13 -5.67 -10.64 3.18
CA ILE A 13 -5.99 -9.36 2.54
C ILE A 13 -6.80 -8.49 3.48
N GLU A 14 -7.79 -9.09 4.13
CA GLU A 14 -8.63 -8.36 5.08
C GLU A 14 -7.81 -7.86 6.27
N ALA A 15 -6.92 -8.69 6.78
CA ALA A 15 -6.08 -8.30 7.91
C ALA A 15 -5.15 -7.14 7.55
N VAL A 16 -4.59 -7.15 6.34
CA VAL A 16 -3.73 -6.05 5.89
C VAL A 16 -4.55 -4.79 5.65
N TRP A 17 -5.76 -4.93 5.08
CA TRP A 17 -6.66 -3.79 4.90
C TRP A 17 -6.88 -3.04 6.22
N GLU A 18 -6.98 -3.79 7.33
CA GLU A 18 -7.22 -3.18 8.63
C GLU A 18 -6.08 -2.25 9.07
N LYS A 19 -4.92 -2.36 8.47
CA LYS A 19 -3.81 -1.46 8.76
C LYS A 19 -3.94 -0.11 8.05
N ALA A 20 -4.80 0.00 7.04
CA ALA A 20 -4.99 1.26 6.34
C ALA A 20 -5.68 2.26 7.27
N THR A 21 -5.46 3.53 7.03
CA THR A 21 -5.94 4.59 7.91
C THR A 21 -7.42 4.86 7.67
N LYS A 22 -8.22 4.71 8.71
CA LYS A 22 -9.65 5.03 8.66
C LYS A 22 -9.84 6.53 8.52
N GLN A 23 -10.87 6.91 7.80
CA GLN A 23 -11.18 8.33 7.60
C GLN A 23 -12.55 8.65 8.16
N PRO A 24 -12.69 9.79 8.88
CA PRO A 24 -14.01 10.22 9.36
C PRO A 24 -14.93 10.44 8.16
N ASN A 25 -16.20 10.21 8.35
CA ASN A 25 -17.23 10.43 7.32
C ASN A 25 -17.13 9.48 6.14
N ASN A 26 -16.34 8.41 6.27
CA ASN A 26 -16.25 7.39 5.22
C ASN A 26 -16.47 6.02 5.83
N THR A 27 -17.03 5.13 5.04
CA THR A 27 -17.25 3.75 5.47
C THR A 27 -15.91 3.01 5.45
N PRO A 28 -15.40 2.60 6.61
CA PRO A 28 -14.04 2.01 6.66
C PRO A 28 -13.89 0.69 5.93
N ASP A 29 -15.01 0.02 5.59
CA ASP A 29 -14.95 -1.20 4.80
C ASP A 29 -14.93 -0.91 3.30
N VAL A 30 -15.07 0.34 2.90
CA VAL A 30 -15.08 0.73 1.50
C VAL A 30 -13.85 1.55 1.15
N PHE A 31 -13.59 2.63 1.89
CA PHE A 31 -12.47 3.51 1.62
C PHE A 31 -11.62 3.74 2.85
N ARG A 32 -10.30 3.67 2.65
CA ARG A 32 -9.30 4.06 3.65
C ARG A 32 -8.16 4.75 2.91
N LYS A 33 -7.14 5.18 3.64
CA LYS A 33 -5.94 5.75 3.03
C LYS A 33 -4.74 4.89 3.36
N ASP A 34 -3.81 4.81 2.41
CA ASP A 34 -2.53 4.17 2.67
C ASP A 34 -1.63 5.11 3.49
N TYR A 35 -0.43 4.65 3.85
CA TYR A 35 0.46 5.44 4.72
C TYR A 35 0.92 6.74 4.06
N ALA A 36 0.89 6.82 2.75
CA ALA A 36 1.28 8.04 2.03
C ALA A 36 0.11 9.02 1.89
N GLY A 37 -1.08 8.63 2.32
CA GLY A 37 -2.26 9.48 2.27
C GLY A 37 -3.11 9.28 1.03
N ALA A 38 -2.83 8.28 0.21
CA ALA A 38 -3.64 8.02 -0.99
C ALA A 38 -4.88 7.23 -0.64
N TRP A 39 -6.02 7.62 -1.22
CA TRP A 39 -7.26 6.86 -1.06
C TRP A 39 -7.14 5.51 -1.75
N ILE A 40 -7.59 4.46 -1.07
CA ILE A 40 -7.67 3.11 -1.62
C ILE A 40 -9.07 2.56 -1.33
N ARG A 41 -9.55 1.67 -2.20
CA ARG A 41 -10.87 1.09 -2.07
C ARG A 41 -10.76 -0.41 -1.83
N ARG A 42 -11.45 -0.90 -0.81
CA ARG A 42 -11.30 -2.30 -0.37
C ARG A 42 -11.44 -3.30 -1.51
N GLU A 43 -12.45 -3.14 -2.34
CA GLU A 43 -12.73 -4.13 -3.38
C GLU A 43 -11.84 -3.99 -4.61
N ASP A 44 -10.97 -2.98 -4.65
CA ASP A 44 -10.06 -2.79 -5.79
C ASP A 44 -8.69 -3.40 -5.53
N TYR A 45 -8.61 -4.35 -4.63
CA TYR A 45 -7.35 -5.07 -4.38
C TYR A 45 -6.83 -5.72 -5.66
N GLY A 46 -5.56 -5.46 -5.96
CA GLY A 46 -4.90 -6.06 -7.11
C GLY A 46 -5.25 -5.44 -8.46
N LYS A 47 -5.98 -4.35 -8.48
CA LYS A 47 -6.48 -3.76 -9.73
C LYS A 47 -5.71 -2.49 -10.08
N ARG A 48 -4.66 -2.63 -10.89
CA ARG A 48 -3.85 -1.49 -11.30
C ARG A 48 -4.54 -0.60 -12.32
N ASP A 49 -5.62 -1.06 -12.91
CA ASP A 49 -6.41 -0.27 -13.86
C ASP A 49 -7.49 0.57 -13.19
N MET A 50 -7.57 0.51 -11.85
CA MET A 50 -8.59 1.25 -11.12
C MET A 50 -7.97 2.41 -10.34
N PRO A 51 -8.67 3.56 -10.26
CA PRO A 51 -8.10 4.75 -9.60
C PRO A 51 -7.78 4.54 -8.12
N TYR A 52 -8.45 3.61 -7.45
CA TYR A 52 -8.22 3.35 -6.04
C TYR A 52 -7.70 1.95 -5.79
N GLY A 53 -7.09 1.35 -6.81
CA GLY A 53 -6.50 0.03 -6.70
C GLY A 53 -5.36 0.01 -5.70
N TRP A 54 -5.21 -1.10 -4.99
CA TRP A 54 -4.17 -1.22 -3.97
C TRP A 54 -3.60 -2.63 -3.95
N GLU A 55 -2.46 -2.74 -3.33
CA GLU A 55 -1.71 -3.98 -3.27
C GLU A 55 -1.11 -4.13 -1.89
N ILE A 56 -0.71 -5.34 -1.55
CA ILE A 56 0.03 -5.58 -0.32
C ILE A 56 1.51 -5.51 -0.65
N ASP A 57 2.22 -4.64 0.06
CA ASP A 57 3.65 -4.44 -0.13
C ASP A 57 4.41 -5.07 1.03
N HIS A 58 5.53 -5.74 0.71
CA HIS A 58 6.52 -6.13 1.71
C HIS A 58 7.39 -4.90 1.92
N LEU A 59 7.23 -4.21 3.04
CA LEU A 59 7.95 -2.95 3.27
C LEU A 59 9.45 -3.18 3.11
N LYS A 60 10.00 -4.17 3.80
CA LYS A 60 11.33 -4.66 3.50
C LYS A 60 11.19 -5.74 2.44
N PRO A 61 11.65 -5.49 1.22
CA PRO A 61 11.41 -6.41 0.11
C PRO A 61 12.02 -7.78 0.36
N LEU A 62 11.36 -8.80 -0.16
CA LEU A 62 11.89 -10.16 -0.09
C LEU A 62 13.29 -10.24 -0.71
N ALA A 63 13.54 -9.46 -1.76
CA ALA A 63 14.86 -9.40 -2.40
C ALA A 63 15.94 -8.85 -1.46
N LYS A 64 15.54 -8.21 -0.36
CA LYS A 64 16.46 -7.64 0.63
C LYS A 64 16.25 -8.29 2.00
N ASP A 65 15.91 -9.57 1.98
CA ASP A 65 15.74 -10.39 3.20
C ASP A 65 14.51 -10.03 4.02
N GLY A 66 13.53 -9.38 3.44
CA GLY A 66 12.24 -9.17 4.07
C GLY A 66 11.49 -10.50 4.18
N THR A 67 10.48 -10.51 5.04
CA THR A 67 9.72 -11.74 5.29
C THR A 67 8.25 -11.53 4.97
N HIS A 68 7.48 -12.64 5.03
CA HIS A 68 6.02 -12.59 4.89
C HIS A 68 5.32 -12.30 6.22
N ASP A 69 6.06 -11.90 7.26
CA ASP A 69 5.46 -11.62 8.55
C ASP A 69 4.48 -10.46 8.43
N PHE A 70 3.39 -10.55 9.17
CA PHE A 70 2.34 -9.52 9.13
C PHE A 70 2.90 -8.13 9.38
N ASP A 71 3.91 -8.01 10.25
CA ASP A 71 4.54 -6.72 10.55
C ASP A 71 5.22 -6.09 9.34
N ASN A 72 5.50 -6.87 8.32
CA ASN A 72 6.18 -6.39 7.10
C ASN A 72 5.21 -6.17 5.94
N LEU A 73 3.91 -6.34 6.14
CA LEU A 73 2.92 -6.23 5.08
C LEU A 73 2.10 -4.97 5.27
N TYR A 74 1.95 -4.18 4.20
CA TYR A 74 1.23 -2.90 4.25
C TYR A 74 0.32 -2.73 3.04
N PRO A 75 -0.86 -2.14 3.23
CA PRO A 75 -1.75 -1.83 2.12
C PRO A 75 -1.27 -0.52 1.47
N VAL A 76 -1.02 -0.56 0.17
CA VAL A 76 -0.43 0.57 -0.53
C VAL A 76 -1.13 0.76 -1.86
N HIS A 77 -1.45 2.00 -2.22
CA HIS A 77 -1.98 2.30 -3.54
C HIS A 77 -1.01 1.78 -4.60
N TRP A 78 -1.52 1.24 -5.69
CA TRP A 78 -0.66 0.60 -6.68
C TRP A 78 0.41 1.54 -7.24
N ARG A 79 0.09 2.83 -7.40
CA ARG A 79 1.09 3.80 -7.90
C ARG A 79 2.20 4.03 -6.90
N ASN A 80 1.88 4.06 -5.62
CA ASN A 80 2.88 4.21 -4.57
C ASN A 80 3.74 2.95 -4.45
N ASN A 81 3.11 1.79 -4.62
CA ASN A 81 3.84 0.54 -4.59
C ASN A 81 4.80 0.44 -5.78
N GLU A 82 4.35 0.86 -6.96
CA GLU A 82 5.19 0.87 -8.15
C GLU A 82 6.37 1.82 -7.98
N SER A 83 6.12 3.00 -7.44
CA SER A 83 7.18 3.98 -7.20
C SER A 83 8.24 3.45 -6.25
N LYS A 84 7.79 2.76 -5.19
CA LYS A 84 8.72 2.21 -4.22
C LYS A 84 9.53 1.05 -4.80
N GLY A 85 8.88 0.15 -5.53
CA GLY A 85 9.54 -1.05 -6.03
C GLY A 85 10.22 -1.80 -4.90
N ASP A 86 11.47 -2.20 -5.10
CA ASP A 86 12.27 -2.90 -4.10
C ASP A 86 13.18 -1.95 -3.30
N ASP A 87 12.91 -0.66 -3.36
CA ASP A 87 13.73 0.31 -2.63
C ASP A 87 13.50 0.18 -1.13
N TYR A 88 14.57 0.15 -0.38
CA TYR A 88 14.55 0.03 1.07
C TYR A 88 15.98 0.21 1.57
N PRO A 89 16.24 0.92 2.63
CA PRO A 89 15.32 1.52 3.59
C PRO A 89 14.83 2.93 3.21
N ARG A 90 15.11 3.40 2.01
CA ARG A 90 14.63 4.70 1.53
C ARG A 90 13.89 4.51 0.23
N TRP A 91 12.78 5.21 0.10
CA TRP A 91 11.99 5.15 -1.12
C TRP A 91 11.12 6.40 -1.26
N LYS A 92 10.43 6.49 -2.40
CA LYS A 92 9.52 7.59 -2.67
C LYS A 92 8.13 7.06 -2.97
N THR A 93 7.13 7.85 -2.57
CA THR A 93 5.76 7.66 -3.03
C THR A 93 5.36 8.87 -3.86
N VAL A 94 4.37 8.70 -4.73
CA VAL A 94 4.01 9.71 -5.72
C VAL A 94 2.56 10.19 -5.60
N LEU A 95 1.75 9.55 -4.77
CA LEU A 95 0.34 9.84 -4.68
C LEU A 95 -0.08 10.04 -3.23
N SER A 96 -0.84 11.10 -3.00
CA SER A 96 -1.46 11.37 -1.71
C SER A 96 -2.89 11.81 -1.99
N SER A 97 -3.48 12.63 -1.14
CA SER A 97 -4.84 13.10 -1.38
C SER A 97 -5.04 14.50 -0.83
N GLU A 98 -6.04 15.16 -1.40
CA GLU A 98 -6.61 16.40 -0.87
C GLU A 98 -8.10 16.15 -0.77
N GLU A 99 -8.64 16.25 0.45
CA GLU A 99 -10.03 15.95 0.72
C GLU A 99 -10.37 14.54 0.21
N ASN A 100 -11.33 14.39 -0.68
CA ASN A 100 -11.78 13.08 -1.11
C ASN A 100 -11.27 12.69 -2.50
N ARG A 101 -10.14 13.24 -2.94
CA ARG A 101 -9.55 12.82 -4.22
C ARG A 101 -8.06 12.64 -4.09
N ASN A 102 -7.51 11.75 -4.88
CA ASN A 102 -6.06 11.55 -4.93
C ASN A 102 -5.40 12.62 -5.78
N VAL A 103 -4.22 13.06 -5.35
CA VAL A 103 -3.44 14.06 -6.06
C VAL A 103 -1.98 13.61 -6.09
N GLU A 104 -1.26 14.04 -7.10
CA GLU A 104 0.15 13.74 -7.19
C GLU A 104 0.91 14.53 -6.13
N SER A 105 1.73 13.82 -5.37
CA SER A 105 2.48 14.42 -4.29
C SER A 105 3.65 13.51 -3.96
N GLU A 106 4.84 13.95 -4.27
CA GLU A 106 6.02 13.13 -4.00
C GLU A 106 6.42 13.26 -2.53
N LYS A 107 6.64 12.12 -1.88
CA LYS A 107 7.12 12.07 -0.50
C LYS A 107 8.27 11.09 -0.41
N LYS A 108 9.24 11.42 0.44
CA LYS A 108 10.40 10.57 0.68
C LYS A 108 10.27 9.92 2.03
N TRP A 109 10.60 8.64 2.08
CA TRP A 109 10.48 7.83 3.28
C TRP A 109 11.81 7.21 3.64
N LYS A 110 12.02 6.99 4.92
CA LYS A 110 13.22 6.34 5.42
C LYS A 110 12.87 5.56 6.67
N VAL A 111 13.34 4.32 6.74
CA VAL A 111 13.22 3.50 7.93
C VAL A 111 14.58 3.37 8.56
N ASP A 112 14.65 3.58 9.86
CA ASP A 112 15.90 3.39 10.58
C ASP A 112 16.05 1.92 10.93
N GLU A 113 17.19 1.36 10.55
CA GLU A 113 17.48 -0.06 10.85
C GLU A 113 18.43 -0.20 12.00
#